data_c6f7d957621a40b6c738752e05780586
#
_entry.id   c6f7d957621a40b6c738752e05780586
#
_cell.length_a   1.000
_cell.length_b   1.000
_cell.length_c   1.000
_cell.angle_alpha   90.00
_cell.angle_beta   90.00
_cell.angle_gamma   90.00
#
_symmetry.space_group_name_H-M   'P 1'
#
loop_
_entity.id
_entity.type
_entity.pdbx_description
1 polymer ?
#
loop_
_entity_poly.entity_id
_entity_poly.type
_entity_poly.pdbx_seq_one_letter_code
_entity_poly.pdbx_strand_id
1 'polypeptide(L)'
;RHEMVQIIADEVKKANVGVDIRIYPAKSLYKPKEQWKPMTTGQLDISAFPLAYASKFHPEFDATLMPGTVKNHDHALRFNKGPMMTEIKKIINDAGVVVLSDAWLGGGFASKTKCIKNPSDAKGQVMRAAGKAFNQMLEAAGAGIQSMPSSEIYTGLQTLSLIHI
;
A
#
# COMPACT_ATOMS: atom_id res chain seq x y z
N ARG A 1 -8.16 -3.76 5.49
CA ARG A 1 -8.58 -2.53 4.78
C ARG A 1 -10.08 -2.50 4.49
N HIS A 2 -10.70 -3.59 4.07
CA HIS A 2 -12.15 -3.64 3.84
C HIS A 2 -12.93 -3.24 5.10
N GLU A 3 -12.62 -3.83 6.23
CA GLU A 3 -13.23 -3.49 7.53
C GLU A 3 -13.09 -2.01 7.90
N MET A 4 -11.93 -1.40 7.65
CA MET A 4 -11.73 0.04 7.91
C MET A 4 -12.66 0.91 7.06
N VAL A 5 -12.85 0.59 5.78
CA VAL A 5 -13.75 1.31 4.90
C VAL A 5 -15.21 1.05 5.29
N GLN A 6 -15.52 -0.16 5.74
CA GLN A 6 -16.85 -0.50 6.24
C GLN A 6 -17.22 0.33 7.48
N ILE A 7 -16.30 0.48 8.43
CA ILE A 7 -16.51 1.35 9.61
C ILE A 7 -16.84 2.79 9.17
N ILE A 8 -16.10 3.34 8.21
CA ILE A 8 -16.38 4.70 7.70
C ILE A 8 -17.78 4.77 7.08
N ALA A 9 -18.15 3.81 6.24
CA ALA A 9 -19.47 3.78 5.61
C ALA A 9 -20.60 3.68 6.64
N ASP A 10 -20.43 2.85 7.66
CA ASP A 10 -21.42 2.67 8.73
C ASP A 10 -21.56 3.94 9.59
N GLU A 11 -20.46 4.62 9.91
CA GLU A 11 -20.50 5.87 10.67
C GLU A 11 -21.11 7.03 9.86
N VAL A 12 -20.79 7.14 8.57
CA VAL A 12 -21.43 8.12 7.67
C VAL A 12 -22.95 7.88 7.59
N LYS A 13 -23.37 6.62 7.45
CA LYS A 13 -24.77 6.24 7.42
C LYS A 13 -25.48 6.59 8.73
N LYS A 14 -24.86 6.31 9.89
CA LYS A 14 -25.41 6.69 11.21
C LYS A 14 -25.53 8.22 11.37
N ALA A 15 -24.54 8.97 10.87
CA ALA A 15 -24.55 10.44 10.94
C ALA A 15 -25.65 11.07 10.08
N ASN A 16 -26.24 10.34 9.14
CA ASN A 16 -27.32 10.77 8.25
C ASN A 16 -27.07 12.12 7.57
N VAL A 17 -25.87 12.28 7.03
CA VAL A 17 -25.41 13.53 6.39
C VAL A 17 -25.76 13.61 4.90
N GLY A 18 -26.68 12.79 4.42
CA GLY A 18 -27.11 12.78 3.00
C GLY A 18 -26.11 12.12 2.05
N VAL A 19 -25.15 11.38 2.57
CA VAL A 19 -24.14 10.64 1.79
C VAL A 19 -24.33 9.14 2.00
N ASP A 20 -24.34 8.36 0.90
CA ASP A 20 -24.34 6.90 0.93
C ASP A 20 -23.02 6.38 0.32
N ILE A 21 -22.30 5.53 1.05
CA ILE A 21 -21.01 4.97 0.60
C ILE A 21 -21.22 3.54 0.10
N ARG A 22 -21.07 3.34 -1.20
CA ARG A 22 -21.09 2.02 -1.82
C ARG A 22 -19.68 1.46 -1.92
N ILE A 23 -19.44 0.30 -1.29
CA ILE A 23 -18.12 -0.33 -1.24
C ILE A 23 -17.96 -1.37 -2.34
N TYR A 24 -16.84 -1.33 -3.04
CA TYR A 24 -16.44 -2.27 -4.09
C TYR A 24 -15.18 -3.04 -3.65
N PRO A 25 -15.32 -4.18 -2.94
CA PRO A 25 -14.19 -4.92 -2.40
C PRO A 25 -13.46 -5.73 -3.47
N ALA A 26 -12.30 -6.27 -3.11
CA ALA A 26 -11.54 -7.27 -3.88
C ALA A 26 -11.26 -6.89 -5.35
N LYS A 27 -10.98 -5.61 -5.61
CA LYS A 27 -10.71 -5.09 -6.97
C LYS A 27 -11.89 -5.21 -7.98
N SER A 28 -13.12 -5.29 -7.47
CA SER A 28 -14.32 -5.45 -8.30
C SER A 28 -14.62 -4.25 -9.20
N LEU A 29 -14.11 -3.06 -8.87
CA LEU A 29 -14.26 -1.85 -9.69
C LEU A 29 -12.97 -1.49 -10.43
N TYR A 30 -11.84 -1.32 -9.70
CA TYR A 30 -10.53 -1.00 -10.27
C TYR A 30 -9.44 -1.87 -9.64
N LYS A 31 -8.42 -2.23 -10.43
CA LYS A 31 -7.23 -2.89 -9.90
C LYS A 31 -6.44 -1.96 -8.97
N PRO A 32 -5.71 -2.50 -7.98
CA PRO A 32 -5.06 -1.67 -6.96
C PRO A 32 -4.10 -0.59 -7.49
N LYS A 33 -3.38 -0.86 -8.59
CA LYS A 33 -2.44 0.09 -9.20
C LYS A 33 -3.12 1.08 -10.18
N GLU A 34 -4.41 0.93 -10.42
CA GLU A 34 -5.16 1.73 -11.41
C GLU A 34 -6.07 2.77 -10.74
N GLN A 35 -6.19 2.77 -9.40
CA GLN A 35 -7.17 3.58 -8.68
C GLN A 35 -6.87 5.09 -8.64
N TRP A 36 -5.61 5.49 -8.80
CA TRP A 36 -5.20 6.90 -8.72
C TRP A 36 -5.87 7.75 -9.80
N LYS A 37 -5.77 7.35 -11.06
CA LYS A 37 -6.34 8.14 -12.17
C LYS A 37 -7.85 8.29 -12.07
N PRO A 38 -8.66 7.25 -11.83
CA PRO A 38 -10.10 7.41 -11.59
C PRO A 38 -10.47 8.38 -10.46
N MET A 39 -9.68 8.43 -9.37
CA MET A 39 -9.90 9.43 -8.31
C MET A 39 -9.66 10.85 -8.81
N THR A 40 -8.55 11.11 -9.50
CA THR A 40 -8.21 12.44 -10.00
C THR A 40 -9.11 12.91 -11.14
N THR A 41 -9.88 12.01 -11.76
CA THR A 41 -10.83 12.32 -12.84
C THR A 41 -12.29 12.24 -12.42
N GLY A 42 -12.57 12.03 -11.11
CA GLY A 42 -13.93 11.97 -10.56
C GLY A 42 -14.74 10.70 -10.93
N GLN A 43 -14.07 9.63 -11.37
CA GLN A 43 -14.70 8.34 -11.64
C GLN A 43 -14.71 7.41 -10.43
N LEU A 44 -13.97 7.75 -9.39
CA LEU A 44 -13.89 7.05 -8.12
C LEU A 44 -13.81 8.09 -7.00
N ASP A 45 -14.80 8.11 -6.12
CA ASP A 45 -14.90 9.13 -5.07
C ASP A 45 -13.91 8.90 -3.92
N ILE A 46 -13.77 7.64 -3.48
CA ILE A 46 -12.91 7.27 -2.33
C ILE A 46 -12.11 6.01 -2.66
N SER A 47 -10.86 5.98 -2.24
CA SER A 47 -10.01 4.80 -2.34
C SER A 47 -9.18 4.55 -1.07
N ALA A 48 -8.98 3.28 -0.73
CA ALA A 48 -8.12 2.82 0.37
C ALA A 48 -7.02 1.90 -0.17
N PHE A 49 -5.89 2.45 -0.60
CA PHE A 49 -4.78 1.71 -1.21
C PHE A 49 -3.41 2.19 -0.70
N PRO A 50 -2.34 1.38 -0.82
CA PRO A 50 -0.99 1.86 -0.53
C PRO A 50 -0.59 2.95 -1.52
N LEU A 51 -0.20 4.12 -1.02
CA LEU A 51 0.11 5.28 -1.86
C LEU A 51 1.24 5.00 -2.87
N ALA A 52 2.20 4.15 -2.51
CA ALA A 52 3.25 3.69 -3.42
C ALA A 52 2.74 2.97 -4.69
N TYR A 53 1.47 2.54 -4.75
CA TYR A 53 0.90 2.00 -6.00
C TYR A 53 0.63 3.09 -7.05
N ALA A 54 0.60 4.36 -6.63
CA ALA A 54 0.48 5.52 -7.49
C ALA A 54 1.83 6.19 -7.81
N SER A 55 2.96 5.63 -7.40
CA SER A 55 4.29 6.23 -7.59
C SER A 55 4.72 6.40 -9.05
N LYS A 56 4.06 5.73 -9.98
CA LYS A 56 4.27 6.00 -11.42
C LYS A 56 3.79 7.40 -11.85
N PHE A 57 2.88 8.01 -11.10
CA PHE A 57 2.38 9.36 -11.34
C PHE A 57 3.16 10.39 -10.53
N HIS A 58 3.50 10.05 -9.29
CA HIS A 58 4.21 10.88 -8.32
C HIS A 58 5.26 10.00 -7.61
N PRO A 59 6.52 9.99 -8.06
CA PRO A 59 7.58 9.15 -7.48
C PRO A 59 7.78 9.37 -5.98
N GLU A 60 7.44 10.55 -5.47
CA GLU A 60 7.50 10.92 -4.05
C GLU A 60 6.65 10.00 -3.16
N PHE A 61 5.61 9.40 -3.72
CA PHE A 61 4.75 8.47 -2.99
C PHE A 61 5.46 7.19 -2.55
N ASP A 62 6.57 6.82 -3.18
CA ASP A 62 7.40 5.70 -2.73
C ASP A 62 8.01 5.95 -1.34
N ALA A 63 8.21 7.22 -0.95
CA ALA A 63 8.73 7.56 0.37
C ALA A 63 7.84 7.07 1.52
N THR A 64 6.53 6.98 1.31
CA THR A 64 5.57 6.47 2.32
C THR A 64 5.74 4.99 2.63
N LEU A 65 6.44 4.25 1.78
CA LEU A 65 6.67 2.81 1.91
C LEU A 65 8.17 2.46 1.86
N MET A 66 9.04 3.42 2.15
CA MET A 66 10.49 3.20 2.16
C MET A 66 10.90 2.35 3.38
N PRO A 67 11.69 1.27 3.20
CA PRO A 67 12.14 0.44 4.29
C PRO A 67 12.92 1.23 5.37
N GLY A 68 12.61 0.97 6.63
CA GLY A 68 13.32 1.59 7.76
C GLY A 68 12.90 3.02 8.11
N THR A 69 12.06 3.68 7.31
CA THR A 69 11.61 5.06 7.57
C THR A 69 10.79 5.16 8.84
N VAL A 70 9.91 4.20 9.10
CA VAL A 70 9.03 4.20 10.27
C VAL A 70 9.35 2.99 11.16
N LYS A 71 9.71 3.26 12.43
CA LYS A 71 10.15 2.21 13.37
C LYS A 71 9.02 1.52 14.11
N ASN A 72 7.95 2.26 14.43
CA ASN A 72 6.79 1.78 15.20
C ASN A 72 5.60 2.73 15.01
N HIS A 73 4.44 2.42 15.59
CA HIS A 73 3.23 3.22 15.44
C HIS A 73 3.35 4.63 16.04
N ASP A 74 4.03 4.81 17.16
CA ASP A 74 4.27 6.15 17.73
C ASP A 74 5.13 7.01 16.81
N HIS A 75 6.11 6.41 16.14
CA HIS A 75 6.88 7.09 15.10
C HIS A 75 6.00 7.41 13.89
N ALA A 76 5.12 6.50 13.47
CA ALA A 76 4.17 6.75 12.38
C ALA A 76 3.24 7.95 12.67
N LEU A 77 2.72 8.06 13.89
CA LEU A 77 1.87 9.19 14.29
C LEU A 77 2.62 10.53 14.23
N ARG A 78 3.88 10.55 14.68
CA ARG A 78 4.72 11.76 14.55
C ARG A 78 5.06 12.05 13.08
N PHE A 79 5.38 11.03 12.31
CA PHE A 79 5.70 11.11 10.89
C PHE A 79 4.55 11.71 10.07
N ASN A 80 3.29 11.33 10.37
CA ASN A 80 2.10 11.89 9.73
C ASN A 80 1.95 13.40 9.90
N LYS A 81 2.53 13.97 10.97
CA LYS A 81 2.56 15.40 11.27
C LYS A 81 3.86 16.08 10.81
N GLY A 82 4.78 15.30 10.26
CA GLY A 82 6.09 15.79 9.84
C GLY A 82 6.09 16.44 8.45
N PRO A 83 7.16 17.16 8.11
CA PRO A 83 7.24 17.94 6.87
C PRO A 83 7.11 17.08 5.62
N MET A 84 7.65 15.85 5.62
CA MET A 84 7.55 14.95 4.47
C MET A 84 6.10 14.56 4.16
N MET A 85 5.31 14.18 5.18
CA MET A 85 3.90 13.85 4.96
C MET A 85 3.06 15.08 4.63
N THR A 86 3.45 16.25 5.11
CA THR A 86 2.83 17.53 4.73
C THR A 86 3.03 17.79 3.23
N GLU A 87 4.23 17.60 2.71
CA GLU A 87 4.53 17.76 1.29
C GLU A 87 3.80 16.70 0.43
N ILE A 88 3.80 15.45 0.85
CA ILE A 88 3.06 14.38 0.16
C ILE A 88 1.55 14.70 0.10
N LYS A 89 0.95 15.16 1.21
CA LYS A 89 -0.46 15.57 1.23
C LYS A 89 -0.73 16.77 0.34
N LYS A 90 0.22 17.70 0.25
CA LYS A 90 0.14 18.82 -0.68
C LYS A 90 0.11 18.32 -2.14
N ILE A 91 0.99 17.42 -2.54
CA ILE A 91 0.99 16.81 -3.89
C ILE A 91 -0.35 16.13 -4.18
N ILE A 92 -0.92 15.42 -3.21
CA ILE A 92 -2.23 14.77 -3.34
C ILE A 92 -3.33 15.82 -3.53
N ASN A 93 -3.33 16.89 -2.75
CA ASN A 93 -4.31 17.97 -2.84
C ASN A 93 -4.20 18.74 -4.17
N ASP A 94 -2.99 19.00 -4.62
CA ASP A 94 -2.74 19.66 -5.92
C ASP A 94 -3.27 18.80 -7.10
N ALA A 95 -3.35 17.48 -6.91
CA ALA A 95 -3.97 16.56 -7.88
C ALA A 95 -5.51 16.46 -7.73
N GLY A 96 -6.15 17.27 -6.88
CA GLY A 96 -7.59 17.28 -6.66
C GLY A 96 -8.13 16.20 -5.74
N VAL A 97 -7.26 15.54 -4.95
CA VAL A 97 -7.61 14.48 -4.01
C VAL A 97 -7.31 14.90 -2.58
N VAL A 98 -8.16 14.51 -1.63
CA VAL A 98 -7.98 14.81 -0.20
C VAL A 98 -7.69 13.54 0.59
N VAL A 99 -6.69 13.59 1.48
CA VAL A 99 -6.40 12.50 2.40
C VAL A 99 -7.35 12.58 3.60
N LEU A 100 -8.26 11.62 3.72
CA LEU A 100 -9.22 11.54 4.82
C LEU A 100 -8.59 10.89 6.06
N SER A 101 -7.73 9.90 5.88
CA SER A 101 -7.09 9.19 6.99
C SER A 101 -5.79 8.53 6.55
N ASP A 102 -4.82 8.45 7.46
CA ASP A 102 -3.59 7.70 7.30
C ASP A 102 -3.65 6.41 8.12
N ALA A 103 -3.32 5.27 7.51
CA ALA A 103 -3.24 3.98 8.20
C ALA A 103 -1.86 3.34 7.97
N TRP A 104 -1.19 3.01 9.07
CA TRP A 104 0.11 2.34 9.06
C TRP A 104 -0.03 0.90 9.52
N LEU A 105 0.51 -0.02 8.72
CA LEU A 105 0.49 -1.44 9.02
C LEU A 105 1.93 -1.93 9.21
N GLY A 106 2.16 -2.70 10.26
CA GLY A 106 3.43 -3.41 10.44
C GLY A 106 3.65 -4.39 9.29
N GLY A 107 4.87 -4.44 8.77
CA GLY A 107 5.29 -5.37 7.73
C GLY A 107 6.28 -6.40 8.27
N GLY A 108 6.36 -7.54 7.60
CA GLY A 108 7.29 -8.60 7.89
C GLY A 108 7.46 -9.52 6.69
N PHE A 109 8.40 -10.45 6.80
CA PHE A 109 8.59 -11.49 5.80
C PHE A 109 7.82 -12.75 6.17
N ALA A 110 7.09 -13.31 5.21
CA ALA A 110 6.54 -14.65 5.29
C ALA A 110 7.20 -15.53 4.23
N SER A 111 7.49 -16.77 4.58
CA SER A 111 8.17 -17.72 3.69
C SER A 111 7.56 -19.09 3.85
N LYS A 112 7.46 -19.83 2.76
CA LYS A 112 6.95 -21.20 2.77
C LYS A 112 7.95 -22.19 3.35
N THR A 113 9.25 -22.02 3.06
CA THR A 113 10.26 -23.06 3.30
C THR A 113 11.42 -22.61 4.17
N LYS A 114 11.82 -21.33 4.10
CA LYS A 114 13.02 -20.82 4.79
C LYS A 114 12.74 -19.49 5.48
N CYS A 115 13.03 -19.40 6.78
CA CYS A 115 12.94 -18.13 7.48
C CYS A 115 13.96 -17.12 6.95
N ILE A 116 13.51 -15.90 6.68
CA ILE A 116 14.35 -14.77 6.28
C ILE A 116 14.66 -13.97 7.55
N LYS A 117 15.86 -14.17 8.10
CA LYS A 117 16.35 -13.49 9.31
C LYS A 117 17.40 -12.42 9.00
N ASN A 118 18.19 -12.65 7.96
CA ASN A 118 19.27 -11.78 7.52
C ASN A 118 19.13 -11.48 6.02
N PRO A 119 19.72 -10.39 5.51
CA PRO A 119 19.68 -10.08 4.08
C PRO A 119 20.22 -11.22 3.19
N SER A 120 21.26 -11.95 3.64
CA SER A 120 21.81 -13.10 2.92
C SER A 120 20.83 -14.26 2.73
N ASP A 121 19.79 -14.36 3.56
CA ASP A 121 18.78 -15.40 3.43
C ASP A 121 17.85 -15.16 2.22
N ALA A 122 17.79 -13.93 1.74
CA ALA A 122 17.02 -13.56 0.55
C ALA A 122 17.68 -13.97 -0.76
N LYS A 123 19.01 -14.24 -0.74
CA LYS A 123 19.78 -14.57 -1.96
C LYS A 123 19.22 -15.80 -2.66
N GLY A 124 18.93 -15.63 -3.96
CA GLY A 124 18.40 -16.69 -4.83
C GLY A 124 16.91 -17.03 -4.59
N GLN A 125 16.24 -16.32 -3.69
CA GLN A 125 14.79 -16.50 -3.46
C GLN A 125 13.97 -15.64 -4.44
N VAL A 126 12.81 -16.14 -4.88
CA VAL A 126 11.85 -15.33 -5.62
C VAL A 126 10.93 -14.66 -4.60
N MET A 127 11.02 -13.34 -4.50
CA MET A 127 10.35 -12.56 -3.46
C MET A 127 9.41 -11.51 -4.06
N ARG A 128 8.38 -11.17 -3.29
CA ARG A 128 7.44 -10.11 -3.63
C ARG A 128 7.48 -9.02 -2.56
N ALA A 129 7.51 -7.77 -3.01
CA ALA A 129 7.32 -6.62 -2.14
C ALA A 129 6.30 -5.61 -2.70
N ALA A 130 5.84 -4.72 -1.85
CA ALA A 130 4.93 -3.65 -2.23
C ALA A 130 5.73 -2.37 -2.51
N GLY A 131 5.85 -1.99 -3.79
CA GLY A 131 6.50 -0.75 -4.18
C GLY A 131 7.96 -0.91 -4.60
N LYS A 132 8.46 0.14 -5.26
CA LYS A 132 9.80 0.14 -5.89
C LYS A 132 10.93 0.06 -4.86
N ALA A 133 10.83 0.83 -3.77
CA ALA A 133 11.88 0.88 -2.75
C ALA A 133 12.12 -0.48 -2.08
N PHE A 134 11.05 -1.23 -1.74
CA PHE A 134 11.18 -2.59 -1.21
C PHE A 134 11.75 -3.57 -2.24
N ASN A 135 11.36 -3.45 -3.51
CA ASN A 135 11.94 -4.29 -4.57
C ASN A 135 13.45 -4.08 -4.66
N GLN A 136 13.90 -2.83 -4.72
CA GLN A 136 15.32 -2.47 -4.76
C GLN A 136 16.09 -3.00 -3.53
N MET A 137 15.51 -2.93 -2.34
CA MET A 137 16.11 -3.51 -1.13
C MET A 137 16.32 -5.02 -1.25
N LEU A 138 15.32 -5.74 -1.75
CA LEU A 138 15.39 -7.20 -1.92
C LEU A 138 16.32 -7.61 -3.05
N GLU A 139 16.36 -6.88 -4.16
CA GLU A 139 17.31 -7.06 -5.26
C GLU A 139 18.74 -6.87 -4.77
N ALA A 140 19.00 -5.85 -3.97
CA ALA A 140 20.30 -5.62 -3.35
C ALA A 140 20.72 -6.76 -2.40
N ALA A 141 19.75 -7.45 -1.79
CA ALA A 141 19.97 -8.66 -0.99
C ALA A 141 20.13 -9.94 -1.85
N GLY A 142 20.07 -9.83 -3.17
CA GLY A 142 20.25 -10.95 -4.13
C GLY A 142 18.98 -11.77 -4.38
N ALA A 143 17.79 -11.24 -4.08
CA ALA A 143 16.53 -11.88 -4.42
C ALA A 143 16.11 -11.58 -5.86
N GLY A 144 15.43 -12.53 -6.50
CA GLY A 144 14.63 -12.28 -7.70
C GLY A 144 13.28 -11.66 -7.32
N ILE A 145 12.81 -10.67 -8.10
CA ILE A 145 11.55 -9.97 -7.77
C ILE A 145 10.42 -10.40 -8.68
N GLN A 146 9.31 -10.78 -8.05
CA GLN A 146 8.01 -10.97 -8.68
C GLN A 146 7.06 -9.84 -8.27
N SER A 147 6.77 -8.92 -9.19
CA SER A 147 5.87 -7.80 -8.91
C SER A 147 4.40 -8.21 -9.09
N MET A 148 3.65 -8.19 -8.00
CA MET A 148 2.21 -8.48 -8.01
C MET A 148 1.47 -7.69 -6.92
N PRO A 149 0.19 -7.35 -7.10
CA PRO A 149 -0.63 -6.76 -6.04
C PRO A 149 -0.87 -7.75 -4.90
N SER A 150 -1.15 -7.23 -3.71
CA SER A 150 -1.37 -8.06 -2.50
C SER A 150 -2.53 -9.06 -2.65
N SER A 151 -3.51 -8.77 -3.50
CA SER A 151 -4.63 -9.67 -3.78
C SER A 151 -4.25 -10.94 -4.55
N GLU A 152 -3.05 -11.02 -5.11
CA GLU A 152 -2.56 -12.15 -5.92
C GLU A 152 -1.52 -13.00 -5.17
N ILE A 153 -1.10 -12.57 -3.98
CA ILE A 153 -0.06 -13.23 -3.19
C ILE A 153 -0.43 -14.69 -2.89
N TYR A 154 -1.66 -14.95 -2.45
CA TYR A 154 -2.11 -16.29 -2.09
C TYR A 154 -1.96 -17.27 -3.27
N THR A 155 -2.48 -16.88 -4.43
CA THR A 155 -2.35 -17.68 -5.66
C THR A 155 -0.88 -17.84 -6.06
N GLY A 156 -0.08 -16.78 -5.99
CA GLY A 156 1.34 -16.86 -6.29
C GLY A 156 2.12 -17.83 -5.39
N LEU A 157 1.78 -17.91 -4.11
CA LEU A 157 2.36 -18.88 -3.18
C LEU A 157 1.90 -20.32 -3.48
N GLN A 158 0.65 -20.51 -3.87
CA GLN A 158 0.13 -21.83 -4.24
C GLN A 158 0.80 -22.38 -5.50
N THR A 159 0.96 -21.54 -6.52
CA THR A 159 1.52 -21.92 -7.83
C THR A 159 3.05 -21.91 -7.88
N LEU A 160 3.73 -21.66 -6.76
CA LEU A 160 5.20 -21.55 -6.64
C LEU A 160 5.82 -20.47 -7.55
N SER A 161 5.01 -19.58 -8.12
CA SER A 161 5.51 -18.39 -8.82
C SER A 161 6.06 -17.35 -7.84
N LEU A 162 5.74 -17.50 -6.54
CA LEU A 162 6.25 -16.74 -5.42
C LEU A 162 6.61 -17.71 -4.31
N ILE A 163 7.86 -17.69 -3.85
CA ILE A 163 8.32 -18.56 -2.76
C ILE A 163 8.33 -17.81 -1.44
N HIS A 164 8.45 -16.48 -1.49
CA HIS A 164 8.53 -15.60 -0.31
C HIS A 164 7.80 -14.27 -0.52
N ILE A 165 7.31 -13.74 0.60
CA ILE A 165 6.68 -12.42 0.67
C ILE A 165 7.47 -11.57 1.65
#